data_c31a8506df808240a4b6df1bf07bfe37
#
_entry.id   c31a8506df808240a4b6df1bf07bfe37
#
_cell.length_a   1.000
_cell.length_b   1.000
_cell.length_c   1.000
_cell.angle_alpha   90.00
_cell.angle_beta   90.00
_cell.angle_gamma   90.00
#
_symmetry.space_group_name_H-M   'P 1'
#
loop_
_entity.id
_entity.type
_entity.pdbx_description
1 polymer ?
#
loop_
_entity_poly.entity_id
_entity_poly.type
_entity_poly.pdbx_seq_one_letter_code
_entity_poly.pdbx_strand_id
1 'polypeptide(L)'
;QDGVAHYYKASTRRHTKESVFDVHDLKELPRVVILTCYGGMDDMVPMSVVATNPDGLILTGLGHGTIPQNVRQITQNTAFPTVRASRTGSGMVSAVPQDALAGYLVSDTLSPQKARILLMLGLTKTKNLKKLQQFFYEY
;
A
#
# COMPACT_ATOMS: atom_id res chain seq x y z
N GLN A 1 -0.32 -30.25 -1.39
CA GLN A 1 -0.68 -31.57 -0.87
C GLN A 1 0.21 -32.60 -1.54
N ASP A 2 0.63 -33.61 -0.81
CA ASP A 2 1.36 -34.79 -1.31
C ASP A 2 2.69 -34.49 -2.06
N GLY A 3 3.35 -33.38 -1.75
CA GLY A 3 4.59 -32.97 -2.40
C GLY A 3 4.47 -32.46 -3.84
N VAL A 4 3.25 -32.34 -4.36
CA VAL A 4 2.98 -31.80 -5.70
C VAL A 4 2.60 -30.34 -5.59
N ALA A 5 3.25 -29.46 -6.39
CA ALA A 5 2.91 -28.06 -6.49
C ALA A 5 1.67 -27.87 -7.36
N HIS A 6 0.62 -27.27 -6.79
CA HIS A 6 -0.59 -26.89 -7.50
C HIS A 6 -0.64 -25.39 -7.72
N TYR A 7 -0.59 -24.95 -8.97
CA TYR A 7 -0.65 -23.54 -9.35
C TYR A 7 -2.09 -23.14 -9.69
N TYR A 8 -2.74 -22.37 -8.82
CA TYR A 8 -4.11 -21.88 -9.04
C TYR A 8 -4.15 -20.60 -9.87
N LYS A 9 -3.07 -19.82 -9.88
CA LYS A 9 -2.94 -18.56 -10.62
C LYS A 9 -1.50 -18.36 -11.08
N ALA A 10 -1.32 -17.82 -12.28
CA ALA A 10 -0.05 -17.28 -12.75
C ALA A 10 -0.12 -15.77 -12.70
N SER A 11 0.98 -15.11 -12.30
CA SER A 11 1.09 -13.66 -12.40
C SER A 11 1.27 -13.26 -13.86
N THR A 12 0.49 -12.26 -14.30
CA THR A 12 0.67 -11.60 -15.61
C THR A 12 1.51 -10.34 -15.50
N ARG A 13 1.91 -9.97 -14.27
CA ARG A 13 2.71 -8.79 -13.97
C ARG A 13 4.15 -9.20 -13.70
N ARG A 14 5.04 -8.19 -13.67
CA ARG A 14 6.46 -8.39 -13.37
C ARG A 14 6.67 -9.12 -12.06
N HIS A 15 7.50 -10.15 -12.06
CA HIS A 15 7.81 -10.95 -10.87
C HIS A 15 9.16 -11.68 -10.98
N THR A 16 9.65 -12.26 -9.89
CA THR A 16 10.86 -13.09 -9.78
C THR A 16 12.07 -12.46 -10.45
N LYS A 17 12.67 -13.10 -11.45
CA LYS A 17 13.90 -12.63 -12.12
C LYS A 17 13.75 -11.31 -12.91
N GLU A 18 12.51 -10.91 -13.21
CA GLU A 18 12.22 -9.64 -13.89
C GLU A 18 12.03 -8.48 -12.90
N SER A 19 12.06 -8.79 -11.59
CA SER A 19 11.95 -7.78 -10.55
C SER A 19 13.15 -6.85 -10.54
N VAL A 20 12.88 -5.55 -10.33
CA VAL A 20 13.94 -4.55 -10.11
C VAL A 20 14.40 -4.52 -8.64
N PHE A 21 13.73 -5.26 -7.77
CA PHE A 21 14.05 -5.29 -6.35
C PHE A 21 15.07 -6.39 -6.05
N ASP A 22 16.17 -5.98 -5.45
CA ASP A 22 17.18 -6.86 -4.89
C ASP A 22 17.17 -6.69 -3.37
N VAL A 23 17.04 -7.79 -2.66
CA VAL A 23 16.97 -7.82 -1.19
C VAL A 23 18.17 -8.51 -0.56
N HIS A 24 19.14 -8.96 -1.36
CA HIS A 24 20.28 -9.79 -0.90
C HIS A 24 21.07 -9.11 0.21
N ASP A 25 21.39 -7.83 0.04
CA ASP A 25 22.23 -7.07 0.99
C ASP A 25 21.41 -6.18 1.96
N LEU A 26 20.08 -6.30 1.94
CA LEU A 26 19.22 -5.50 2.82
C LEU A 26 19.27 -6.06 4.26
N LYS A 27 19.75 -5.24 5.19
CA LYS A 27 19.74 -5.57 6.63
C LYS A 27 18.36 -5.36 7.24
N GLU A 28 17.66 -4.29 6.80
CA GLU A 28 16.35 -3.92 7.30
C GLU A 28 15.48 -3.40 6.15
N LEU A 29 14.18 -3.60 6.27
CA LEU A 29 13.18 -3.02 5.37
C LEU A 29 12.53 -1.79 6.02
N PRO A 30 12.12 -0.79 5.21
CA PRO A 30 11.37 0.36 5.70
C PRO A 30 10.13 -0.07 6.49
N ARG A 31 9.83 0.64 7.58
CA ARG A 31 8.69 0.37 8.45
C ARG A 31 7.39 0.89 7.83
N VAL A 32 6.63 0.02 7.19
CA VAL A 32 5.32 0.33 6.62
C VAL A 32 4.21 -0.25 7.50
N VAL A 33 3.26 0.60 7.89
CA VAL A 33 2.13 0.25 8.75
C VAL A 33 0.87 0.05 7.91
N ILE A 34 -0.01 -0.86 8.31
CA ILE A 34 -1.36 -0.99 7.76
C ILE A 34 -2.35 -0.44 8.78
N LEU A 35 -3.15 0.55 8.38
CA LEU A 35 -4.28 1.05 9.15
C LEU A 35 -5.59 0.62 8.49
N THR A 36 -6.31 -0.29 9.16
CA THR A 36 -7.62 -0.75 8.68
C THR A 36 -8.71 0.21 9.13
N CYS A 37 -9.33 0.88 8.16
CA CYS A 37 -10.40 1.84 8.39
C CYS A 37 -11.76 1.14 8.54
N TYR A 38 -12.62 1.70 9.39
CA TYR A 38 -14.00 1.26 9.61
C TYR A 38 -14.93 2.46 9.82
N GLY A 39 -16.24 2.25 9.64
CA GLY A 39 -17.22 3.29 9.89
C GLY A 39 -17.25 3.68 11.38
N GLY A 40 -17.25 4.99 11.67
CA GLY A 40 -17.20 5.50 13.04
C GLY A 40 -15.81 5.42 13.70
N MET A 41 -14.74 5.22 12.93
CA MET A 41 -13.37 5.31 13.48
C MET A 41 -13.13 6.71 14.05
N ASP A 42 -12.70 6.76 15.30
CA ASP A 42 -12.29 8.01 15.96
C ASP A 42 -10.91 8.47 15.48
N ASP A 43 -10.54 9.69 15.87
CA ASP A 43 -9.29 10.32 15.44
C ASP A 43 -8.04 9.77 16.15
N MET A 44 -8.22 9.14 17.32
CA MET A 44 -7.08 8.71 18.16
C MET A 44 -6.20 7.68 17.47
N VAL A 45 -6.82 6.71 16.77
CA VAL A 45 -6.07 5.64 16.11
C VAL A 45 -5.23 6.18 14.94
N PRO A 46 -5.78 6.90 13.94
CA PRO A 46 -4.98 7.44 12.86
C PRO A 46 -3.96 8.47 13.34
N MET A 47 -4.27 9.32 14.33
CA MET A 47 -3.31 10.25 14.93
C MET A 47 -2.13 9.53 15.56
N SER A 48 -2.40 8.45 16.33
CA SER A 48 -1.35 7.64 16.93
C SER A 48 -0.44 7.01 15.88
N VAL A 49 -1.00 6.48 14.79
CA VAL A 49 -0.22 5.91 13.69
C VAL A 49 0.68 6.97 13.04
N VAL A 50 0.12 8.15 12.71
CA VAL A 50 0.91 9.25 12.12
C VAL A 50 2.01 9.72 13.07
N ALA A 51 1.72 9.84 14.36
CA ALA A 51 2.70 10.25 15.38
C ALA A 51 3.91 9.29 15.50
N THR A 52 3.75 8.02 15.13
CA THR A 52 4.90 7.08 15.09
C THR A 52 5.85 7.32 13.92
N ASN A 53 5.53 8.24 13.02
CA ASN A 53 6.32 8.59 11.85
C ASN A 53 6.86 7.36 11.08
N PRO A 54 6.01 6.51 10.50
CA PRO A 54 6.44 5.35 9.72
C PRO A 54 7.11 5.78 8.42
N ASP A 55 7.86 4.89 7.77
CA ASP A 55 8.39 5.14 6.43
C ASP A 55 7.31 5.08 5.34
N GLY A 56 6.16 4.48 5.63
CA GLY A 56 5.01 4.43 4.73
C GLY A 56 3.75 3.93 5.43
N LEU A 57 2.60 4.23 4.84
CA LEU A 57 1.28 3.86 5.38
C LEU A 57 0.40 3.23 4.30
N ILE A 58 -0.26 2.14 4.65
CA ILE A 58 -1.34 1.55 3.85
C ILE A 58 -2.66 1.83 4.58
N LEU A 59 -3.54 2.60 3.95
CA LEU A 59 -4.91 2.83 4.41
C LEU A 59 -5.83 1.80 3.77
N THR A 60 -6.44 0.96 4.59
CA THR A 60 -7.30 -0.12 4.12
C THR A 60 -8.76 0.28 4.27
N GLY A 61 -9.36 0.72 3.16
CA GLY A 61 -10.74 1.20 3.13
C GLY A 61 -11.77 0.14 2.74
N LEU A 62 -13.02 0.57 2.61
CA LEU A 62 -14.17 -0.23 2.18
C LEU A 62 -14.34 -0.18 0.65
N GLY A 63 -14.88 -1.23 0.06
CA GLY A 63 -15.18 -1.28 -1.37
C GLY A 63 -13.99 -0.86 -2.23
N HIS A 64 -14.11 0.21 -3.01
CA HIS A 64 -13.02 0.81 -3.81
C HIS A 64 -11.92 1.51 -2.98
N GLY A 65 -11.74 1.10 -1.74
CA GLY A 65 -10.76 1.70 -0.82
C GLY A 65 -11.27 2.99 -0.17
N THR A 66 -12.57 3.16 -0.01
CA THR A 66 -13.16 4.34 0.65
C THR A 66 -12.72 4.40 2.11
N ILE A 67 -12.18 5.55 2.51
CA ILE A 67 -11.74 5.82 3.88
C ILE A 67 -12.60 6.93 4.50
N PRO A 68 -12.79 6.93 5.84
CA PRO A 68 -13.51 7.99 6.54
C PRO A 68 -12.87 9.36 6.32
N GLN A 69 -13.69 10.42 6.32
CA GLN A 69 -13.22 11.77 6.05
C GLN A 69 -12.21 12.27 7.09
N ASN A 70 -12.44 11.98 8.36
CA ASN A 70 -11.52 12.34 9.45
C ASN A 70 -10.17 11.63 9.31
N VAL A 71 -10.15 10.35 8.94
CA VAL A 71 -8.91 9.62 8.65
C VAL A 71 -8.14 10.27 7.50
N ARG A 72 -8.85 10.67 6.42
CA ARG A 72 -8.24 11.41 5.30
C ARG A 72 -7.61 12.72 5.76
N GLN A 73 -8.33 13.51 6.56
CA GLN A 73 -7.83 14.80 7.08
C GLN A 73 -6.55 14.64 7.90
N ILE A 74 -6.43 13.56 8.67
CA ILE A 74 -5.27 13.28 9.52
C ILE A 74 -4.08 12.75 8.70
N THR A 75 -4.34 11.95 7.66
CA THR A 75 -3.29 11.22 6.93
C THR A 75 -2.90 11.85 5.60
N GLN A 76 -3.60 12.91 5.16
CA GLN A 76 -3.24 13.64 3.94
C GLN A 76 -1.95 14.45 4.10
N ASN A 77 -1.16 14.57 3.04
CA ASN A 77 0.05 15.38 2.99
C ASN A 77 1.07 15.06 4.10
N THR A 78 1.10 13.80 4.55
CA THR A 78 2.14 13.33 5.48
C THR A 78 3.51 13.32 4.79
N ALA A 79 4.58 13.35 5.59
CA ALA A 79 5.95 13.31 5.08
C ALA A 79 6.33 11.95 4.46
N PHE A 80 5.55 10.93 4.69
CA PHE A 80 5.74 9.56 4.18
C PHE A 80 4.66 9.20 3.16
N PRO A 81 4.95 8.32 2.17
CA PRO A 81 3.98 7.88 1.19
C PRO A 81 2.85 7.09 1.85
N THR A 82 1.63 7.43 1.47
CA THR A 82 0.41 6.77 1.90
C THR A 82 -0.27 6.12 0.71
N VAL A 83 -0.60 4.84 0.81
CA VAL A 83 -1.26 4.04 -0.23
C VAL A 83 -2.68 3.70 0.20
N ARG A 84 -3.65 4.03 -0.62
CA ARG A 84 -5.05 3.63 -0.43
C ARG A 84 -5.26 2.25 -1.03
N ALA A 85 -5.74 1.31 -0.21
CA ALA A 85 -6.04 -0.07 -0.55
C ALA A 85 -7.46 -0.45 -0.12
N SER A 86 -7.95 -1.60 -0.57
CA SER A 86 -9.25 -2.13 -0.15
C SER A 86 -9.10 -3.32 0.79
N ARG A 87 -9.97 -3.41 1.79
CA ARG A 87 -10.10 -4.58 2.65
C ARG A 87 -11.04 -5.65 2.09
N THR A 88 -11.76 -5.34 1.01
CA THR A 88 -12.56 -6.33 0.31
C THR A 88 -11.65 -7.26 -0.48
N GLY A 89 -11.95 -8.54 -0.50
CA GLY A 89 -11.10 -9.56 -1.13
C GLY A 89 -11.07 -9.53 -2.65
N SER A 90 -11.72 -8.55 -3.30
CA SER A 90 -11.85 -8.46 -4.75
C SER A 90 -11.95 -7.00 -5.20
N GLY A 91 -11.70 -6.78 -6.48
CA GLY A 91 -11.78 -5.47 -7.11
C GLY A 91 -10.43 -4.75 -7.16
N MET A 92 -10.38 -3.71 -7.97
CA MET A 92 -9.23 -2.86 -8.16
C MET A 92 -9.45 -1.52 -7.45
N VAL A 93 -8.41 -0.96 -6.88
CA VAL A 93 -8.42 0.40 -6.30
C VAL A 93 -7.73 1.35 -7.27
N SER A 94 -8.51 1.99 -8.12
CA SER A 94 -8.00 2.99 -9.06
C SER A 94 -7.94 4.40 -8.44
N ALA A 95 -7.10 5.26 -9.01
CA ALA A 95 -6.95 6.62 -8.55
C ALA A 95 -8.24 7.45 -8.77
N VAL A 96 -8.54 8.30 -7.80
CA VAL A 96 -9.61 9.29 -7.86
C VAL A 96 -9.05 10.69 -7.62
N PRO A 97 -9.73 11.79 -8.04
CA PRO A 97 -9.20 13.14 -7.86
C PRO A 97 -8.78 13.48 -6.41
N GLN A 98 -9.49 12.94 -5.44
CA GLN A 98 -9.20 13.13 -4.01
C GLN A 98 -7.87 12.53 -3.57
N ASP A 99 -7.36 11.52 -4.27
CA ASP A 99 -6.06 10.93 -3.96
C ASP A 99 -4.93 11.90 -4.32
N ALA A 100 -5.04 12.56 -5.47
CA ALA A 100 -4.06 13.57 -5.88
C ALA A 100 -4.01 14.76 -4.89
N LEU A 101 -5.18 15.20 -4.39
CA LEU A 101 -5.26 16.26 -3.38
C LEU A 101 -4.67 15.85 -2.03
N ALA A 102 -4.82 14.59 -1.65
CA ALA A 102 -4.32 14.05 -0.39
C ALA A 102 -2.86 13.56 -0.47
N GLY A 103 -2.26 13.51 -1.66
CA GLY A 103 -0.93 12.94 -1.87
C GLY A 103 -0.88 11.42 -1.77
N TYR A 104 -2.00 10.73 -2.04
CA TYR A 104 -2.08 9.27 -1.92
C TYR A 104 -1.70 8.57 -3.20
N LEU A 105 -1.10 7.40 -3.03
CA LEU A 105 -0.96 6.34 -4.02
C LEU A 105 -2.14 5.38 -3.93
N VAL A 106 -2.33 4.54 -4.95
CA VAL A 106 -3.35 3.49 -4.96
C VAL A 106 -2.71 2.12 -5.16
N SER A 107 -3.31 1.12 -4.50
CA SER A 107 -2.79 -0.25 -4.51
C SER A 107 -3.09 -1.04 -5.79
N ASP A 108 -3.89 -0.48 -6.69
CA ASP A 108 -4.37 -1.17 -7.87
C ASP A 108 -5.05 -2.51 -7.52
N THR A 109 -4.55 -3.63 -7.98
CA THR A 109 -5.10 -4.97 -7.69
C THR A 109 -4.54 -5.64 -6.44
N LEU A 110 -3.58 -5.00 -5.77
CA LEU A 110 -2.91 -5.61 -4.62
C LEU A 110 -3.75 -5.52 -3.36
N SER A 111 -3.81 -6.63 -2.62
CA SER A 111 -4.33 -6.61 -1.25
C SER A 111 -3.47 -5.71 -0.35
N PRO A 112 -3.99 -5.20 0.78
CA PRO A 112 -3.22 -4.35 1.68
C PRO A 112 -1.89 -4.96 2.13
N GLN A 113 -1.88 -6.28 2.37
CA GLN A 113 -0.67 -7.00 2.79
C GLN A 113 0.39 -7.03 1.68
N LYS A 114 -0.03 -7.31 0.43
CA LYS A 114 0.86 -7.28 -0.73
C LYS A 114 1.32 -5.86 -1.04
N ALA A 115 0.40 -4.89 -0.98
CA ALA A 115 0.71 -3.46 -1.14
C ALA A 115 1.76 -2.98 -0.13
N ARG A 116 1.66 -3.45 1.12
CA ARG A 116 2.66 -3.16 2.16
C ARG A 116 4.05 -3.64 1.76
N ILE A 117 4.17 -4.89 1.33
CA ILE A 117 5.46 -5.46 0.92
C ILE A 117 6.03 -4.71 -0.29
N LEU A 118 5.18 -4.42 -1.29
CA LEU A 118 5.63 -3.68 -2.47
C LEU A 118 6.08 -2.25 -2.11
N LEU A 119 5.38 -1.56 -1.19
CA LEU A 119 5.80 -0.24 -0.72
C LEU A 119 7.13 -0.32 0.03
N MET A 120 7.34 -1.32 0.90
CA MET A 120 8.62 -1.55 1.58
C MET A 120 9.76 -1.70 0.57
N LEU A 121 9.58 -2.55 -0.44
CA LEU A 121 10.57 -2.76 -1.51
C LEU A 121 10.77 -1.48 -2.35
N GLY A 122 9.70 -0.80 -2.72
CA GLY A 122 9.75 0.46 -3.48
C GLY A 122 10.56 1.53 -2.75
N LEU A 123 10.38 1.66 -1.44
CA LEU A 123 11.08 2.63 -0.60
C LEU A 123 12.58 2.36 -0.48
N THR A 124 13.05 1.14 -0.72
CA THR A 124 14.50 0.86 -0.84
C THR A 124 15.12 1.45 -2.12
N LYS A 125 14.31 1.76 -3.12
CA LYS A 125 14.75 2.29 -4.42
C LYS A 125 14.50 3.79 -4.58
N THR A 126 13.40 4.31 -4.05
CA THR A 126 12.99 5.70 -4.29
C THR A 126 11.98 6.21 -3.27
N LYS A 127 11.99 7.54 -3.03
CA LYS A 127 10.92 8.26 -2.30
C LYS A 127 10.01 9.05 -3.25
N ASN A 128 10.25 8.99 -4.56
CA ASN A 128 9.43 9.70 -5.54
C ASN A 128 8.07 9.00 -5.70
N LEU A 129 6.98 9.70 -5.38
CA LEU A 129 5.63 9.15 -5.39
C LEU A 129 5.20 8.64 -6.77
N LYS A 130 5.57 9.31 -7.86
CA LYS A 130 5.24 8.86 -9.23
C LYS A 130 5.91 7.52 -9.56
N LYS A 131 7.19 7.35 -9.17
CA LYS A 131 7.91 6.09 -9.36
C LYS A 131 7.36 4.99 -8.46
N LEU A 132 6.99 5.31 -7.22
CA LEU A 132 6.34 4.37 -6.33
C LEU A 132 4.98 3.91 -6.90
N GLN A 133 4.15 4.83 -7.41
CA GLN A 133 2.87 4.46 -8.04
C GLN A 133 3.08 3.58 -9.26
N GLN A 134 4.11 3.81 -10.06
CA GLN A 134 4.43 2.97 -11.21
C GLN A 134 4.69 1.51 -10.79
N PHE A 135 5.39 1.27 -9.68
CA PHE A 135 5.56 -0.09 -9.17
C PHE A 135 4.22 -0.78 -8.89
N PHE A 136 3.22 -0.08 -8.34
CA PHE A 136 1.89 -0.67 -8.11
C PHE A 136 1.16 -1.05 -9.41
N TYR A 137 1.49 -0.42 -10.53
CA TYR A 137 0.93 -0.79 -11.84
C TYR A 137 1.72 -1.90 -12.54
N GLU A 138 2.99 -2.09 -12.20
CA GLU A 138 3.88 -3.08 -12.84
C GLU A 138 3.88 -4.43 -12.11
N TYR A 139 3.68 -4.44 -10.82
CA TYR A 139 3.69 -5.61 -9.94
C TYR A 139 2.28 -5.91 -9.41
#